data_5a796c156b81cc12ffa5ef8d978a93e9
#
_entry.id   5a796c156b81cc12ffa5ef8d978a93e9
#
_cell.length_a   1.000
_cell.length_b   1.000
_cell.length_c   1.000
_cell.angle_alpha   90.00
_cell.angle_beta   90.00
_cell.angle_gamma   90.00
#
_symmetry.space_group_name_H-M   'P 1'
#
loop_
_entity.id
_entity.type
_entity.pdbx_description
1 polymer ?
#
loop_
_entity_poly.entity_id
_entity_poly.type
_entity_poly.pdbx_seq_one_letter_code
_entity_poly.pdbx_strand_id
1 'polypeptide(L)'
;MKYRTVVIAAACCAALIGLAHSADKKESLYTVVDGNKVDPNTMKGFRTWRSAACDRCHGPNQEGMVGPSLINSLKTLSKDDFLKTVREGRLDKGMPSFKTSPTVMEHTDDLYAYLKGRSNGDITQARVEELKQ
;
A
#
# COMPACT_ATOMS: atom_id res chain seq x y z
N MET A 1 54.31 -52.47 -37.45
CA MET A 1 53.37 -51.33 -37.76
C MET A 1 52.54 -51.09 -36.51
N LYS A 2 52.77 -49.91 -35.87
CA LYS A 2 52.12 -49.55 -34.58
C LYS A 2 51.06 -48.53 -34.87
N TYR A 3 49.79 -48.89 -34.74
CA TYR A 3 48.69 -47.92 -34.85
C TYR A 3 48.51 -47.23 -33.49
N ARG A 4 48.72 -45.95 -33.46
CA ARG A 4 48.43 -45.10 -32.27
C ARG A 4 46.98 -44.61 -32.34
N THR A 5 46.18 -45.14 -31.42
CA THR A 5 44.80 -44.70 -31.26
C THR A 5 44.78 -43.35 -30.56
N VAL A 6 44.27 -42.35 -31.24
CA VAL A 6 44.05 -41.00 -30.67
C VAL A 6 42.65 -41.00 -30.08
N VAL A 7 42.57 -40.88 -28.71
CA VAL A 7 41.28 -40.67 -28.02
C VAL A 7 40.99 -39.19 -27.96
N ILE A 8 39.96 -38.78 -28.69
CA ILE A 8 39.46 -37.39 -28.63
C ILE A 8 38.47 -37.33 -27.46
N ALA A 9 38.88 -36.64 -26.37
CA ALA A 9 37.99 -36.36 -25.29
C ALA A 9 37.09 -35.16 -25.66
N ALA A 10 35.80 -35.43 -25.86
CA ALA A 10 34.82 -34.37 -26.06
C ALA A 10 34.44 -33.77 -24.68
N ALA A 11 34.87 -32.53 -24.45
CA ALA A 11 34.46 -31.76 -23.28
C ALA A 11 33.04 -31.21 -23.49
N CYS A 12 32.06 -31.80 -22.82
CA CYS A 12 30.70 -31.27 -22.74
C CYS A 12 30.68 -30.07 -21.81
N CYS A 13 30.72 -28.85 -22.37
CA CYS A 13 30.39 -27.63 -21.62
C CYS A 13 28.86 -27.54 -21.42
N ALA A 14 28.37 -28.01 -20.28
CA ALA A 14 27.01 -27.75 -19.86
C ALA A 14 26.90 -26.28 -19.44
N ALA A 15 26.34 -25.44 -20.32
CA ALA A 15 25.96 -24.07 -19.98
C ALA A 15 24.76 -24.11 -19.04
N LEU A 16 24.98 -23.86 -17.77
CA LEU A 16 23.92 -23.62 -16.79
C LEU A 16 23.33 -22.23 -17.09
N ILE A 17 22.23 -22.21 -17.85
CA ILE A 17 21.41 -21.04 -18.00
C ILE A 17 20.67 -20.85 -16.67
N GLY A 18 21.22 -19.99 -15.83
CA GLY A 18 20.56 -19.55 -14.62
C GLY A 18 19.28 -18.78 -15.00
N LEU A 19 18.10 -19.38 -14.82
CA LEU A 19 16.84 -18.68 -14.83
C LEU A 19 16.88 -17.70 -13.66
N ALA A 20 17.19 -16.43 -13.96
CA ALA A 20 16.94 -15.34 -13.05
C ALA A 20 15.41 -15.26 -12.88
N HIS A 21 14.88 -15.84 -11.80
CA HIS A 21 13.53 -15.54 -11.35
C HIS A 21 13.53 -14.07 -10.97
N SER A 22 13.01 -13.22 -11.86
CA SER A 22 12.49 -11.92 -11.47
C SER A 22 11.32 -12.20 -10.51
N ALA A 23 11.61 -12.23 -9.21
CA ALA A 23 10.56 -12.15 -8.21
C ALA A 23 9.84 -10.83 -8.49
N ASP A 24 8.61 -10.91 -8.99
CA ASP A 24 7.68 -9.79 -9.03
C ASP A 24 7.63 -9.23 -7.61
N LYS A 25 8.36 -8.14 -7.38
CA LYS A 25 8.33 -7.41 -6.13
C LYS A 25 6.97 -6.73 -6.11
N LYS A 26 5.95 -7.46 -5.60
CA LYS A 26 4.64 -6.87 -5.32
C LYS A 26 4.92 -5.62 -4.51
N GLU A 27 4.77 -4.47 -5.15
CA GLU A 27 5.04 -3.18 -4.54
C GLU A 27 4.20 -3.10 -3.27
N SER A 28 4.86 -2.91 -2.13
CA SER A 28 4.20 -2.83 -0.84
C SER A 28 3.27 -1.62 -0.85
N LEU A 29 2.02 -1.81 -0.43
CA LEU A 29 1.02 -0.75 -0.37
C LEU A 29 1.49 0.44 0.48
N TYR A 30 2.28 0.18 1.51
CA TYR A 30 2.92 1.17 2.39
C TYR A 30 4.21 0.60 2.98
N THR A 31 5.08 1.49 3.43
CA THR A 31 6.24 1.14 4.25
C THR A 31 6.10 1.84 5.60
N VAL A 32 6.33 1.11 6.70
CA VAL A 32 6.31 1.64 8.04
C VAL A 32 7.49 1.13 8.86
N VAL A 33 8.09 2.01 9.64
CA VAL A 33 9.18 1.72 10.58
C VAL A 33 8.78 2.29 11.94
N ASP A 34 9.10 1.58 13.00
CA ASP A 34 8.80 1.98 14.40
C ASP A 34 7.30 2.28 14.65
N GLY A 35 6.42 1.78 13.79
CA GLY A 35 4.97 1.94 13.92
C GLY A 35 4.40 3.32 13.56
N ASN A 36 5.23 4.30 13.23
CA ASN A 36 4.77 5.65 12.90
C ASN A 36 5.58 6.39 11.83
N LYS A 37 6.75 5.89 11.45
CA LYS A 37 7.55 6.47 10.36
C LYS A 37 7.17 5.81 9.05
N VAL A 38 6.64 6.58 8.11
CA VAL A 38 6.04 6.04 6.88
C VAL A 38 6.70 6.61 5.62
N ASP A 39 6.56 5.87 4.53
CA ASP A 39 7.02 6.35 3.23
C ASP A 39 6.29 7.64 2.79
N PRO A 40 6.84 8.38 1.80
CA PRO A 40 6.29 9.67 1.37
C PRO A 40 4.85 9.59 0.86
N ASN A 41 4.45 8.49 0.20
CA ASN A 41 3.08 8.34 -0.32
C ASN A 41 2.09 8.10 0.83
N THR A 42 2.42 7.21 1.75
CA THR A 42 1.62 7.00 2.96
C THR A 42 1.51 8.29 3.80
N MET A 43 2.57 9.11 3.83
CA MET A 43 2.52 10.43 4.47
C MET A 43 1.56 11.40 3.74
N LYS A 44 1.50 11.38 2.42
CA LYS A 44 0.48 12.14 1.67
C LYS A 44 -0.94 11.69 2.03
N GLY A 45 -1.14 10.38 2.19
CA GLY A 45 -2.40 9.83 2.66
C GLY A 45 -2.82 10.37 4.03
N PHE A 46 -1.90 10.41 4.99
CA PHE A 46 -2.16 11.04 6.29
C PHE A 46 -2.48 12.54 6.16
N ARG A 47 -1.76 13.28 5.35
CA ARG A 47 -2.03 14.71 5.11
C ARG A 47 -3.41 14.91 4.49
N THR A 48 -3.80 14.05 3.54
CA THR A 48 -5.13 14.06 2.92
C THR A 48 -6.23 13.76 3.95
N TRP A 49 -6.03 12.76 4.80
CA TRP A 49 -6.89 12.47 5.95
C TRP A 49 -7.17 13.71 6.79
N ARG A 50 -6.12 14.46 7.11
CA ARG A 50 -6.22 15.68 7.95
C ARG A 50 -6.87 16.85 7.21
N SER A 51 -6.44 17.11 5.97
CA SER A 51 -6.93 18.26 5.19
C SER A 51 -8.39 18.12 4.78
N ALA A 52 -8.85 16.90 4.51
CA ALA A 52 -10.25 16.62 4.19
C ALA A 52 -11.13 16.48 5.46
N ALA A 53 -10.55 16.66 6.64
CA ALA A 53 -11.25 16.61 7.93
C ALA A 53 -12.08 15.32 8.15
N CYS A 54 -11.58 14.19 7.66
CA CYS A 54 -12.23 12.88 7.80
C CYS A 54 -12.37 12.48 9.28
N ASP A 55 -11.43 12.92 10.11
CA ASP A 55 -11.39 12.70 11.55
C ASP A 55 -12.61 13.26 12.30
N ARG A 56 -13.28 14.28 11.77
CA ARG A 56 -14.48 14.86 12.40
C ARG A 56 -15.64 13.86 12.47
N CYS A 57 -15.70 12.92 11.56
CA CYS A 57 -16.75 11.89 11.54
C CYS A 57 -16.22 10.51 11.95
N HIS A 58 -15.00 10.17 11.55
CA HIS A 58 -14.43 8.85 11.77
C HIS A 58 -13.57 8.73 13.03
N GLY A 59 -13.43 9.82 13.78
CA GLY A 59 -12.61 9.90 14.99
C GLY A 59 -11.13 10.16 14.69
N PRO A 60 -10.40 10.83 15.60
CA PRO A 60 -9.00 11.23 15.38
C PRO A 60 -8.04 10.05 15.25
N ASN A 61 -8.40 8.89 15.80
CA ASN A 61 -7.64 7.64 15.69
C ASN A 61 -8.32 6.62 14.76
N GLN A 62 -9.28 7.04 13.93
CA GLN A 62 -10.08 6.22 13.00
C GLN A 62 -10.97 5.18 13.73
N GLU A 63 -11.21 5.36 15.01
CA GLU A 63 -12.01 4.50 15.87
C GLU A 63 -13.52 4.53 15.56
N GLY A 64 -13.99 5.57 14.87
CA GLY A 64 -15.40 5.84 14.62
C GLY A 64 -15.98 6.84 15.62
N MET A 65 -16.95 7.61 15.16
CA MET A 65 -17.78 8.55 15.96
C MET A 65 -19.18 8.61 15.34
N VAL A 66 -19.48 9.65 14.57
CA VAL A 66 -20.70 9.74 13.72
C VAL A 66 -20.60 8.76 12.55
N GLY A 67 -19.41 8.68 11.94
CA GLY A 67 -19.08 7.69 10.93
C GLY A 67 -18.52 6.40 11.54
N PRO A 68 -18.48 5.31 10.79
CA PRO A 68 -17.99 4.03 11.28
C PRO A 68 -16.48 4.05 11.57
N SER A 69 -16.03 3.10 12.41
CA SER A 69 -14.62 2.81 12.60
C SER A 69 -13.96 2.38 11.29
N LEU A 70 -12.95 3.11 10.85
CA LEU A 70 -12.17 2.74 9.66
C LEU A 70 -11.16 1.64 9.97
N ILE A 71 -10.71 1.53 11.22
CA ILE A 71 -9.90 0.40 11.69
C ILE A 71 -10.63 -0.93 11.43
N ASN A 72 -11.93 -0.97 11.70
CA ASN A 72 -12.72 -2.18 11.49
C ASN A 72 -13.18 -2.33 10.04
N SER A 73 -13.67 -1.25 9.42
CA SER A 73 -14.20 -1.29 8.06
C SER A 73 -13.17 -1.77 7.03
N LEU A 74 -11.93 -1.30 7.13
CA LEU A 74 -10.87 -1.65 6.18
C LEU A 74 -10.29 -3.06 6.37
N LYS A 75 -10.75 -3.82 7.36
CA LYS A 75 -10.42 -5.24 7.46
C LYS A 75 -11.03 -6.04 6.30
N THR A 76 -12.22 -5.66 5.86
CA THR A 76 -13.02 -6.38 4.87
C THR A 76 -13.32 -5.56 3.60
N LEU A 77 -13.27 -4.22 3.67
CA LEU A 77 -13.55 -3.36 2.53
C LEU A 77 -12.44 -3.48 1.49
N SER A 78 -12.81 -3.78 0.25
CA SER A 78 -11.86 -3.81 -0.86
C SER A 78 -11.32 -2.41 -1.18
N LYS A 79 -10.17 -2.34 -1.85
CA LYS A 79 -9.62 -1.05 -2.30
C LYS A 79 -10.57 -0.34 -3.24
N ASP A 80 -11.14 -1.05 -4.21
CA ASP A 80 -12.05 -0.48 -5.21
C ASP A 80 -13.31 0.10 -4.56
N ASP A 81 -13.90 -0.62 -3.60
CA ASP A 81 -15.05 -0.12 -2.84
C ASP A 81 -14.70 1.08 -1.97
N PHE A 82 -13.50 1.11 -1.41
CA PHE A 82 -13.01 2.28 -0.68
C PHE A 82 -12.88 3.49 -1.60
N LEU A 83 -12.19 3.36 -2.74
CA LEU A 83 -12.03 4.44 -3.72
C LEU A 83 -13.38 4.96 -4.22
N LYS A 84 -14.31 4.04 -4.53
CA LYS A 84 -15.68 4.39 -4.92
C LYS A 84 -16.40 5.14 -3.80
N THR A 85 -16.32 4.63 -2.55
CA THR A 85 -16.97 5.27 -1.40
C THR A 85 -16.47 6.68 -1.15
N VAL A 86 -15.16 6.92 -1.23
CA VAL A 86 -14.59 8.26 -1.08
C VAL A 86 -15.03 9.17 -2.21
N ARG A 87 -14.99 8.70 -3.44
CA ARG A 87 -15.39 9.48 -4.61
C ARG A 87 -16.87 9.87 -4.58
N GLU A 88 -17.76 8.91 -4.35
CA GLU A 88 -19.20 9.09 -4.50
C GLU A 88 -19.87 9.52 -3.20
N GLY A 89 -19.24 9.24 -2.05
CA GLY A 89 -19.85 9.42 -0.74
C GLY A 89 -20.91 8.36 -0.44
N ARG A 90 -21.58 8.56 0.66
CA ARG A 90 -22.78 7.84 1.10
C ARG A 90 -23.74 8.86 1.72
N LEU A 91 -24.35 9.68 0.86
CA LEU A 91 -25.17 10.80 1.28
C LEU A 91 -26.35 10.41 2.16
N ASP A 92 -26.93 9.23 1.91
CA ASP A 92 -27.98 8.63 2.72
C ASP A 92 -27.52 8.31 4.16
N LYS A 93 -26.21 8.21 4.38
CA LYS A 93 -25.57 7.95 5.68
C LYS A 93 -24.78 9.15 6.19
N GLY A 94 -24.88 10.30 5.54
CA GLY A 94 -24.23 11.54 5.95
C GLY A 94 -22.76 11.68 5.52
N MET A 95 -22.20 10.73 4.74
CA MET A 95 -20.85 10.86 4.20
C MET A 95 -20.89 11.63 2.88
N PRO A 96 -20.21 12.81 2.77
CA PRO A 96 -20.19 13.59 1.54
C PRO A 96 -19.37 12.92 0.44
N SER A 97 -19.65 13.29 -0.81
CA SER A 97 -18.82 12.96 -1.97
C SER A 97 -17.59 13.87 -2.01
N PHE A 98 -16.42 13.29 -2.29
CA PHE A 98 -15.17 14.05 -2.47
C PHE A 98 -14.75 14.16 -3.94
N LYS A 99 -15.60 13.76 -4.89
CA LYS A 99 -15.28 13.78 -6.34
C LYS A 99 -14.86 15.15 -6.88
N THR A 100 -15.28 16.24 -6.22
CA THR A 100 -14.94 17.61 -6.60
C THR A 100 -13.76 18.19 -5.82
N SER A 101 -13.13 17.38 -4.94
CA SER A 101 -11.92 17.76 -4.20
C SER A 101 -10.68 17.26 -4.95
N PRO A 102 -9.92 18.12 -5.65
CA PRO A 102 -8.73 17.69 -6.39
C PRO A 102 -7.71 16.98 -5.50
N THR A 103 -7.41 17.55 -4.32
CA THR A 103 -6.45 16.98 -3.38
C THR A 103 -6.84 15.58 -2.92
N VAL A 104 -8.13 15.35 -2.62
CA VAL A 104 -8.57 14.01 -2.21
C VAL A 104 -8.49 13.04 -3.38
N MET A 105 -8.92 13.45 -4.58
CA MET A 105 -8.93 12.57 -5.75
C MET A 105 -7.52 12.21 -6.20
N GLU A 106 -6.57 13.13 -6.15
CA GLU A 106 -5.17 12.90 -6.48
C GLU A 106 -4.50 11.89 -5.52
N HIS A 107 -4.87 11.95 -4.23
CA HIS A 107 -4.23 11.17 -3.17
C HIS A 107 -5.13 10.09 -2.55
N THR A 108 -6.17 9.64 -3.26
CA THR A 108 -7.09 8.62 -2.69
C THR A 108 -6.40 7.27 -2.48
N ASP A 109 -5.48 6.88 -3.35
CA ASP A 109 -4.66 5.67 -3.19
C ASP A 109 -3.71 5.78 -1.99
N ASP A 110 -3.08 6.92 -1.81
CA ASP A 110 -2.22 7.22 -0.66
C ASP A 110 -3.03 7.21 0.64
N LEU A 111 -4.24 7.77 0.61
CA LEU A 111 -5.19 7.75 1.73
C LEU A 111 -5.57 6.32 2.09
N TYR A 112 -5.84 5.46 1.10
CA TYR A 112 -6.11 4.05 1.33
C TYR A 112 -4.90 3.35 1.97
N ALA A 113 -3.68 3.61 1.49
CA ALA A 113 -2.46 3.04 2.03
C ALA A 113 -2.29 3.38 3.53
N TYR A 114 -2.43 4.66 3.89
CA TYR A 114 -2.38 5.10 5.29
C TYR A 114 -3.44 4.40 6.16
N LEU A 115 -4.71 4.44 5.74
CA LEU A 115 -5.81 3.88 6.52
C LEU A 115 -5.74 2.35 6.61
N LYS A 116 -5.26 1.68 5.56
CA LYS A 116 -5.05 0.24 5.56
C LYS A 116 -3.94 -0.18 6.52
N GLY A 117 -2.83 0.59 6.55
CA GLY A 117 -1.76 0.38 7.53
C GLY A 117 -2.24 0.57 8.98
N ARG A 118 -3.13 1.54 9.22
CA ARG A 118 -3.83 1.72 10.50
C ARG A 118 -4.72 0.51 10.85
N SER A 119 -5.52 0.06 9.89
CA SER A 119 -6.44 -1.08 10.06
C SER A 119 -5.71 -2.40 10.30
N ASN A 120 -4.58 -2.61 9.65
CA ASN A 120 -3.73 -3.79 9.85
C ASN A 120 -3.00 -3.78 11.20
N GLY A 121 -2.88 -2.62 11.85
CA GLY A 121 -2.12 -2.45 13.09
C GLY A 121 -0.62 -2.22 12.89
N ASP A 122 -0.14 -2.13 11.64
CA ASP A 122 1.26 -1.85 11.33
C ASP A 122 1.62 -0.40 11.64
N ILE A 123 0.71 0.53 11.32
CA ILE A 123 0.80 1.92 11.75
C ILE A 123 0.06 2.05 13.08
N THR A 124 0.80 2.00 14.16
CA THR A 124 0.25 1.94 15.52
C THR A 124 -0.24 3.29 16.04
N GLN A 125 0.30 4.40 15.52
CA GLN A 125 -0.05 5.75 15.90
C GLN A 125 -0.85 6.45 14.79
N ALA A 126 -1.90 7.17 15.14
CA ALA A 126 -2.70 7.92 14.18
C ALA A 126 -1.91 9.08 13.54
N ARG A 127 -0.99 9.69 14.28
CA ARG A 127 -0.06 10.67 13.76
C ARG A 127 1.22 9.98 13.31
N VAL A 128 1.57 10.20 12.05
CA VAL A 128 2.77 9.63 11.45
C VAL A 128 3.79 10.69 11.08
N GLU A 129 5.03 10.26 10.89
CA GLU A 129 6.17 11.05 10.45
C GLU A 129 6.71 10.48 9.14
N GLU A 130 7.25 11.34 8.29
CA GLU A 130 7.86 10.88 7.04
C GLU A 130 9.24 10.27 7.30
N LEU A 131 9.49 9.08 6.71
CA LEU A 131 10.80 8.45 6.72
C LEU A 131 11.80 9.40 6.03
N LYS A 132 12.85 9.78 6.75
CA LYS A 132 13.98 10.50 6.17
C LYS A 132 14.78 9.49 5.34
N GLN A 133 15.00 9.84 4.10
CA GLN A 133 15.92 9.12 3.20
C GLN A 133 17.37 9.43 3.57
#